data_0b49a9402b8b502c0224ccf7f32c786c
#
_entry.id   0b49a9402b8b502c0224ccf7f32c786c
#
_cell.length_a   1.000
_cell.length_b   1.000
_cell.length_c   1.000
_cell.angle_alpha   90.00
_cell.angle_beta   90.00
_cell.angle_gamma   90.00
#
_symmetry.space_group_name_H-M   'P 1'
#
loop_
_entity.id
_entity.type
_entity.pdbx_description
1 polymer ?
#
loop_
_entity_poly.entity_id
_entity_poly.type
_entity_poly.pdbx_seq_one_letter_code
_entity_poly.pdbx_strand_id
1 'polypeptide(L)'
;VCAVLLLIFILGPIASLAAQAHDYAAWSKKNPDGSWTRTTEIAVAASSLPSAVPRDIIRFCPAYKHLPRKKRIRFWVGLLSSMAEFESTFDPEAAARGPSKDVFRRRGVNRGLLQISKESANQPGYSCDIEEAKHLHDPAINLPCAVRILSTWVSADHVIASYKGNKKTRGGGRYWAVLQEKNGRLPAISGFTRNLPFCRKR
;
A
#
# COMPACT_ATOMS: atom_id res chain seq x y z
N VAL A 1 -27.80 2.30 -66.02
CA VAL A 1 -27.90 3.06 -64.77
C VAL A 1 -27.33 2.21 -63.67
N CYS A 2 -26.05 2.46 -63.29
CA CYS A 2 -25.33 1.73 -62.22
C CYS A 2 -25.44 2.54 -60.92
N ALA A 3 -26.13 1.98 -59.93
CA ALA A 3 -26.23 2.58 -58.60
C ALA A 3 -25.04 2.15 -57.76
N VAL A 4 -24.17 3.09 -57.39
CA VAL A 4 -23.06 2.91 -56.44
C VAL A 4 -23.63 3.08 -55.04
N LEU A 5 -23.68 1.95 -54.29
CA LEU A 5 -23.99 2.01 -52.87
C LEU A 5 -22.75 2.48 -52.09
N LEU A 6 -22.81 3.67 -51.53
CA LEU A 6 -21.81 4.21 -50.60
C LEU A 6 -22.08 3.55 -49.23
N LEU A 7 -21.22 2.61 -48.79
CA LEU A 7 -21.20 2.13 -47.41
C LEU A 7 -20.50 3.16 -46.53
N ILE A 8 -21.29 3.92 -45.77
CA ILE A 8 -20.79 4.82 -44.73
C ILE A 8 -20.47 3.96 -43.52
N PHE A 9 -19.17 3.67 -43.30
CA PHE A 9 -18.68 3.13 -42.03
C PHE A 9 -18.81 4.22 -40.97
N ILE A 10 -19.82 4.11 -40.13
CA ILE A 10 -19.92 4.89 -38.89
C ILE A 10 -18.90 4.32 -37.92
N LEU A 11 -17.71 4.92 -37.87
CA LEU A 11 -16.77 4.74 -36.75
C LEU A 11 -17.46 5.32 -35.50
N GLY A 12 -18.14 4.46 -34.77
CA GLY A 12 -18.60 4.81 -33.42
C GLY A 12 -17.40 5.23 -32.55
N PRO A 13 -17.55 6.19 -31.61
CA PRO A 13 -16.47 6.57 -30.72
C PRO A 13 -16.05 5.32 -29.97
N ILE A 14 -14.79 4.91 -30.15
CA ILE A 14 -14.14 3.94 -29.27
C ILE A 14 -14.15 4.62 -27.91
N ALA A 15 -15.15 4.27 -27.08
CA ALA A 15 -15.16 4.69 -25.69
C ALA A 15 -13.84 4.23 -25.12
N SER A 16 -12.92 5.16 -24.95
CA SER A 16 -11.73 4.99 -24.16
C SER A 16 -12.19 4.29 -22.88
N LEU A 17 -11.72 3.06 -22.61
CA LEU A 17 -11.82 2.50 -21.27
C LEU A 17 -11.09 3.49 -20.37
N ALA A 18 -11.82 4.49 -19.91
CA ALA A 18 -11.32 5.49 -18.99
C ALA A 18 -10.65 4.70 -17.88
N ALA A 19 -9.37 4.94 -17.69
CA ALA A 19 -8.59 4.37 -16.61
C ALA A 19 -9.45 4.45 -15.36
N GLN A 20 -9.88 3.30 -14.82
CA GLN A 20 -10.76 3.29 -13.66
C GLN A 20 -10.01 4.05 -12.58
N ALA A 21 -10.55 5.20 -12.20
CA ALA A 21 -9.90 6.09 -11.28
C ALA A 21 -9.58 5.29 -10.01
N HIS A 22 -8.29 5.10 -9.75
CA HIS A 22 -7.79 4.43 -8.55
C HIS A 22 -7.80 5.42 -7.38
N ASP A 23 -8.94 6.12 -7.19
CA ASP A 23 -9.17 7.19 -6.22
C ASP A 23 -8.99 6.73 -4.76
N TYR A 24 -8.91 5.42 -4.53
CA TYR A 24 -8.60 4.85 -3.23
C TYR A 24 -7.08 4.72 -2.92
N ALA A 25 -6.21 5.07 -3.87
CA ALA A 25 -4.76 5.07 -3.67
C ALA A 25 -4.22 6.50 -3.64
N ALA A 26 -3.53 6.89 -2.56
CA ALA A 26 -3.00 8.24 -2.38
C ALA A 26 -2.01 8.66 -3.49
N TRP A 27 -1.31 7.70 -4.09
CA TRP A 27 -0.36 7.93 -5.18
C TRP A 27 -0.97 8.03 -6.57
N SER A 28 -2.30 7.95 -6.76
CA SER A 28 -2.93 7.88 -8.09
C SER A 28 -2.56 9.03 -9.02
N LYS A 29 -2.35 10.24 -8.49
CA LYS A 29 -1.89 11.40 -9.29
C LYS A 29 -0.42 11.29 -9.72
N LYS A 30 0.42 10.58 -8.95
CA LYS A 30 1.84 10.37 -9.25
C LYS A 30 2.07 9.14 -10.13
N ASN A 31 1.14 8.22 -10.14
CA ASN A 31 1.15 7.03 -10.97
C ASN A 31 -0.18 6.91 -11.74
N PRO A 32 -0.38 7.75 -12.78
CA PRO A 32 -1.65 7.83 -13.51
C PRO A 32 -1.93 6.59 -14.35
N ASP A 33 -0.91 5.81 -14.73
CA ASP A 33 -1.07 4.53 -15.40
C ASP A 33 -1.57 3.41 -14.46
N GLY A 34 -1.58 3.65 -13.14
CA GLY A 34 -2.10 2.73 -12.12
C GLY A 34 -1.25 1.47 -11.91
N SER A 35 -0.02 1.40 -12.43
CA SER A 35 0.84 0.22 -12.29
C SER A 35 1.13 -0.12 -10.83
N TRP A 36 1.44 0.88 -9.99
CA TRP A 36 1.68 0.67 -8.55
C TRP A 36 0.45 0.11 -7.84
N THR A 37 -0.72 0.63 -8.18
CA THR A 37 -1.99 0.18 -7.61
C THR A 37 -2.27 -1.27 -7.99
N ARG A 38 -2.13 -1.64 -9.28
CA ARG A 38 -2.32 -3.03 -9.74
C ARG A 38 -1.34 -4.00 -9.08
N THR A 39 -0.05 -3.64 -9.05
CA THR A 39 1.00 -4.44 -8.39
C THR A 39 0.65 -4.69 -6.92
N THR A 40 0.23 -3.64 -6.21
CA THR A 40 -0.14 -3.75 -4.80
C THR A 40 -1.42 -4.55 -4.60
N GLU A 41 -2.45 -4.39 -5.44
CA GLU A 41 -3.68 -5.19 -5.40
C GLU A 41 -3.39 -6.68 -5.54
N ILE A 42 -2.54 -7.07 -6.49
CA ILE A 42 -2.14 -8.47 -6.70
C ILE A 42 -1.45 -9.01 -5.45
N ALA A 43 -0.47 -8.29 -4.92
CA ALA A 43 0.25 -8.70 -3.73
C ALA A 43 -0.66 -8.80 -2.49
N VAL A 44 -1.53 -7.81 -2.27
CA VAL A 44 -2.52 -7.83 -1.17
C VAL A 44 -3.49 -8.99 -1.33
N ALA A 45 -4.00 -9.24 -2.55
CA ALA A 45 -4.93 -10.33 -2.81
C ALA A 45 -4.33 -11.71 -2.50
N ALA A 46 -3.01 -11.87 -2.71
CA ALA A 46 -2.28 -13.10 -2.40
C ALA A 46 -1.88 -13.24 -0.92
N SER A 47 -2.04 -12.19 -0.12
CA SER A 47 -1.66 -12.16 1.30
C SER A 47 -2.82 -12.51 2.24
N SER A 48 -2.53 -12.59 3.56
CA SER A 48 -3.54 -12.75 4.60
C SER A 48 -4.32 -11.46 4.92
N LEU A 49 -3.85 -10.29 4.45
CA LEU A 49 -4.42 -9.00 4.81
C LEU A 49 -5.92 -8.85 4.53
N PRO A 50 -6.49 -9.27 3.36
CA PRO A 50 -7.93 -9.11 3.11
C PRO A 50 -8.82 -9.93 4.05
N SER A 51 -8.28 -11.01 4.62
CA SER A 51 -9.00 -11.85 5.58
C SER A 51 -8.80 -11.39 7.03
N ALA A 52 -7.76 -10.60 7.29
CA ALA A 52 -7.49 -10.06 8.61
C ALA A 52 -8.54 -9.02 9.05
N VAL A 53 -8.90 -9.05 10.34
CA VAL A 53 -9.74 -8.05 10.99
C VAL A 53 -8.99 -7.53 12.22
N PRO A 54 -8.04 -6.59 12.03
CA PRO A 54 -7.28 -6.04 13.14
C PRO A 54 -8.17 -5.36 14.18
N ARG A 55 -7.78 -5.40 15.45
CA ARG A 55 -8.56 -4.84 16.56
C ARG A 55 -8.76 -3.32 16.46
N ASP A 56 -7.80 -2.63 15.84
CA ASP A 56 -7.81 -1.18 15.61
C ASP A 56 -8.40 -0.77 14.25
N ILE A 57 -8.96 -1.72 13.49
CA ILE A 57 -9.49 -1.50 12.13
C ILE A 57 -10.53 -0.37 12.06
N ILE A 58 -11.34 -0.19 13.10
CA ILE A 58 -12.37 0.86 13.15
C ILE A 58 -11.78 2.28 13.12
N ARG A 59 -10.52 2.45 13.52
CA ARG A 59 -9.81 3.73 13.43
C ARG A 59 -9.45 4.09 12.00
N PHE A 60 -9.29 3.09 11.13
CA PHE A 60 -8.89 3.22 9.74
C PHE A 60 -10.06 3.10 8.76
N CYS A 61 -11.00 2.21 9.04
CA CYS A 61 -12.13 1.93 8.15
C CYS A 61 -13.32 1.40 8.99
N PRO A 62 -14.22 2.26 9.48
CA PRO A 62 -15.34 1.86 10.34
C PRO A 62 -16.23 0.77 9.75
N ALA A 63 -16.41 0.73 8.42
CA ALA A 63 -17.24 -0.25 7.73
C ALA A 63 -16.51 -1.56 7.38
N TYR A 64 -15.21 -1.69 7.67
CA TYR A 64 -14.35 -2.77 7.16
C TYR A 64 -14.91 -4.18 7.35
N LYS A 65 -15.47 -4.50 8.50
CA LYS A 65 -16.02 -5.83 8.82
C LYS A 65 -17.10 -6.27 7.85
N HIS A 66 -17.84 -5.33 7.25
CA HIS A 66 -18.94 -5.57 6.32
C HIS A 66 -18.52 -5.44 4.85
N LEU A 67 -17.24 -5.14 4.57
CA LEU A 67 -16.76 -4.99 3.20
C LEU A 67 -16.55 -6.33 2.52
N PRO A 68 -16.95 -6.47 1.24
CA PRO A 68 -16.56 -7.60 0.43
C PRO A 68 -15.04 -7.60 0.20
N ARG A 69 -14.47 -8.78 -0.09
CA ARG A 69 -13.02 -8.98 -0.26
C ARG A 69 -12.37 -7.94 -1.18
N LYS A 70 -12.98 -7.61 -2.32
CA LYS A 70 -12.47 -6.62 -3.28
C LYS A 70 -12.26 -5.24 -2.61
N LYS A 71 -13.20 -4.78 -1.79
CA LYS A 71 -13.08 -3.49 -1.08
C LYS A 71 -12.07 -3.58 0.07
N ARG A 72 -11.90 -4.74 0.71
CA ARG A 72 -10.84 -4.94 1.70
C ARG A 72 -9.45 -4.87 1.05
N ILE A 73 -9.27 -5.44 -0.14
CA ILE A 73 -8.01 -5.30 -0.92
C ILE A 73 -7.74 -3.81 -1.17
N ARG A 74 -8.70 -3.06 -1.68
CA ARG A 74 -8.57 -1.61 -1.93
C ARG A 74 -8.25 -0.80 -0.67
N PHE A 75 -8.79 -1.20 0.48
CA PHE A 75 -8.45 -0.59 1.76
C PHE A 75 -6.95 -0.73 2.07
N TRP A 76 -6.39 -1.92 1.92
CA TRP A 76 -4.97 -2.16 2.19
C TRP A 76 -4.06 -1.43 1.20
N VAL A 77 -4.47 -1.34 -0.06
CA VAL A 77 -3.78 -0.49 -1.06
C VAL A 77 -3.82 0.98 -0.63
N GLY A 78 -4.98 1.47 -0.20
CA GLY A 78 -5.14 2.82 0.33
C GLY A 78 -4.23 3.10 1.53
N LEU A 79 -4.13 2.15 2.45
CA LEU A 79 -3.24 2.25 3.61
C LEU A 79 -1.77 2.36 3.17
N LEU A 80 -1.29 1.42 2.35
CA LEU A 80 0.10 1.39 1.88
C LEU A 80 0.44 2.64 1.05
N SER A 81 -0.47 3.09 0.19
CA SER A 81 -0.27 4.30 -0.59
C SER A 81 -0.20 5.56 0.28
N SER A 82 -1.03 5.66 1.32
CA SER A 82 -0.96 6.78 2.26
C SER A 82 0.29 6.76 3.14
N MET A 83 0.87 5.58 3.39
CA MET A 83 2.17 5.48 4.05
C MET A 83 3.30 5.98 3.16
N ALA A 84 3.28 5.65 1.85
CA ALA A 84 4.30 6.07 0.89
C ALA A 84 4.43 7.60 0.76
N GLU A 85 3.37 8.35 1.03
CA GLU A 85 3.42 9.80 1.10
C GLU A 85 4.43 10.30 2.14
N PHE A 86 4.47 9.66 3.30
CA PHE A 86 5.33 10.05 4.42
C PHE A 86 6.69 9.33 4.42
N GLU A 87 6.82 8.22 3.71
CA GLU A 87 8.08 7.48 3.60
C GLU A 87 8.98 8.03 2.49
N SER A 88 8.42 8.36 1.33
CA SER A 88 9.19 8.75 0.14
C SER A 88 8.63 9.97 -0.60
N THR A 89 7.50 10.54 -0.19
CA THR A 89 6.76 11.54 -0.98
C THR A 89 6.40 11.01 -2.37
N PHE A 90 6.13 9.69 -2.46
CA PHE A 90 5.87 8.96 -3.70
C PHE A 90 7.04 8.93 -4.68
N ASP A 91 8.28 9.05 -4.21
CA ASP A 91 9.47 8.93 -5.03
C ASP A 91 10.04 7.51 -4.95
N PRO A 92 10.01 6.73 -6.04
CA PRO A 92 10.58 5.38 -6.05
C PRO A 92 12.12 5.39 -5.94
N GLU A 93 12.78 6.51 -6.31
CA GLU A 93 14.22 6.66 -6.22
C GLU A 93 14.69 7.14 -4.83
N ALA A 94 13.75 7.44 -3.93
CA ALA A 94 14.09 7.88 -2.59
C ALA A 94 14.99 6.87 -1.86
N ALA A 95 16.07 7.38 -1.25
CA ALA A 95 16.97 6.61 -0.43
C ALA A 95 17.37 7.39 0.81
N ALA A 96 17.18 6.81 1.98
CA ALA A 96 17.54 7.44 3.25
C ALA A 96 18.24 6.46 4.19
N ARG A 97 19.27 6.93 4.88
CA ARG A 97 19.79 6.17 6.03
C ARG A 97 18.75 6.21 7.14
N GLY A 98 18.27 5.04 7.54
CA GLY A 98 17.34 4.95 8.65
C GLY A 98 17.92 5.61 9.91
N PRO A 99 17.13 6.41 10.64
CA PRO A 99 17.58 7.09 11.86
C PRO A 99 17.89 6.10 12.99
N SER A 100 17.36 4.91 12.91
CA SER A 100 17.56 3.86 13.92
C SER A 100 17.94 2.54 13.25
N LYS A 101 18.57 1.68 14.04
CA LYS A 101 18.64 0.26 13.73
C LYS A 101 17.21 -0.25 13.51
N ASP A 102 16.99 -1.05 12.47
CA ASP A 102 15.71 -1.75 12.28
C ASP A 102 15.36 -2.59 13.52
N VAL A 103 14.22 -3.26 13.51
CA VAL A 103 13.82 -4.17 14.61
C VAL A 103 14.87 -5.23 14.94
N PHE A 104 15.83 -5.45 14.03
CA PHE A 104 16.96 -6.37 14.17
C PHE A 104 18.29 -5.67 14.44
N ARG A 105 18.29 -4.37 14.79
CA ARG A 105 19.45 -3.52 15.07
C ARG A 105 20.44 -3.36 13.91
N ARG A 106 20.02 -3.55 12.67
CA ARG A 106 20.86 -3.36 11.49
C ARG A 106 20.69 -1.93 10.94
N ARG A 107 21.80 -1.34 10.51
CA ARG A 107 21.80 -0.05 9.82
C ARG A 107 21.81 -0.32 8.33
N GLY A 108 20.67 -0.18 7.66
CA GLY A 108 20.55 -0.25 6.23
C GLY A 108 20.19 1.10 5.61
N VAL A 109 20.36 1.22 4.32
CA VAL A 109 19.79 2.32 3.55
C VAL A 109 18.41 1.89 3.10
N ASN A 110 17.40 2.60 3.56
CA ASN A 110 16.01 2.40 3.15
C ASN A 110 15.81 2.98 1.74
N ARG A 111 15.04 2.30 0.91
CA ARG A 111 14.85 2.67 -0.50
C ARG A 111 13.41 2.50 -0.95
N GLY A 112 13.08 3.25 -1.99
CA GLY A 112 11.83 3.13 -2.75
C GLY A 112 10.62 3.66 -2.01
N LEU A 113 9.45 3.39 -2.57
CA LEU A 113 8.18 3.97 -2.14
C LEU A 113 7.87 3.76 -0.65
N LEU A 114 8.16 2.58 -0.12
CA LEU A 114 7.89 2.22 1.29
C LEU A 114 9.14 2.11 2.14
N GLN A 115 10.25 2.72 1.69
CA GLN A 115 11.50 2.86 2.44
C GLN A 115 11.93 1.54 3.11
N ILE A 116 12.22 0.54 2.29
CA ILE A 116 12.63 -0.79 2.72
C ILE A 116 14.16 -0.93 2.59
N SER A 117 14.83 -1.53 3.57
CA SER A 117 16.25 -1.89 3.43
C SER A 117 16.39 -3.36 3.05
N LYS A 118 17.42 -3.70 2.26
CA LYS A 118 17.73 -5.07 1.87
C LYS A 118 17.90 -5.98 3.09
N GLU A 119 18.59 -5.49 4.10
CA GLU A 119 18.91 -6.24 5.31
C GLU A 119 17.65 -6.61 6.09
N SER A 120 16.67 -5.73 6.13
CA SER A 120 15.39 -6.01 6.79
C SER A 120 14.45 -6.83 5.91
N ALA A 121 14.42 -6.57 4.59
CA ALA A 121 13.59 -7.30 3.64
C ALA A 121 13.89 -8.80 3.60
N ASN A 122 15.16 -9.16 3.73
CA ASN A 122 15.63 -10.55 3.69
C ASN A 122 15.60 -11.26 5.03
N GLN A 123 14.85 -10.71 6.02
CA GLN A 123 14.65 -11.42 7.27
C GLN A 123 13.76 -12.65 7.08
N PRO A 124 14.02 -13.75 7.81
CA PRO A 124 13.12 -14.89 7.84
C PRO A 124 11.69 -14.44 8.17
N GLY A 125 10.71 -14.90 7.39
CA GLY A 125 9.30 -14.55 7.57
C GLY A 125 8.77 -13.44 6.66
N TYR A 126 9.64 -12.66 5.96
CA TYR A 126 9.17 -11.73 4.94
C TYR A 126 9.29 -12.31 3.53
N SER A 127 10.30 -13.15 3.27
CA SER A 127 10.55 -13.82 1.99
C SER A 127 10.55 -12.86 0.80
N CYS A 128 11.22 -11.70 0.96
CA CYS A 128 11.29 -10.71 -0.11
C CYS A 128 12.38 -11.04 -1.14
N ASP A 129 13.42 -11.79 -0.73
CA ASP A 129 14.50 -12.32 -1.57
C ASP A 129 15.18 -11.24 -2.43
N ILE A 130 15.57 -10.13 -1.78
CA ILE A 130 16.22 -8.99 -2.44
C ILE A 130 17.69 -9.29 -2.70
N GLU A 131 18.06 -9.49 -3.95
CA GLU A 131 19.43 -9.76 -4.35
C GLU A 131 20.34 -8.53 -4.25
N GLU A 132 19.89 -7.40 -4.81
CA GLU A 132 20.61 -6.14 -4.75
C GLU A 132 19.73 -5.04 -4.12
N ALA A 133 20.35 -4.21 -3.27
CA ALA A 133 19.61 -3.14 -2.58
C ALA A 133 18.96 -2.14 -3.56
N LYS A 134 19.55 -1.90 -4.74
CA LYS A 134 19.00 -1.00 -5.77
C LYS A 134 17.66 -1.50 -6.33
N HIS A 135 17.39 -2.82 -6.31
CA HIS A 135 16.12 -3.38 -6.79
C HIS A 135 14.92 -2.86 -5.98
N LEU A 136 15.13 -2.37 -4.76
CA LEU A 136 14.09 -1.77 -3.96
C LEU A 136 13.61 -0.39 -4.48
N HIS A 137 14.27 0.19 -5.47
CA HIS A 137 13.77 1.34 -6.21
C HIS A 137 12.67 0.97 -7.22
N ASP A 138 12.63 -0.30 -7.66
CA ASP A 138 11.55 -0.79 -8.51
C ASP A 138 10.26 -0.99 -7.69
N PRO A 139 9.16 -0.26 -8.00
CA PRO A 139 7.87 -0.46 -7.36
C PRO A 139 7.33 -1.89 -7.49
N ALA A 140 7.67 -2.62 -8.57
CA ALA A 140 7.27 -4.01 -8.77
C ALA A 140 7.92 -4.97 -7.76
N ILE A 141 8.99 -4.56 -7.12
CA ILE A 141 9.70 -5.30 -6.06
C ILE A 141 9.36 -4.73 -4.67
N ASN A 142 9.42 -3.40 -4.54
CA ASN A 142 9.22 -2.70 -3.27
C ASN A 142 7.82 -2.95 -2.67
N LEU A 143 6.77 -2.79 -3.50
CA LEU A 143 5.39 -2.87 -3.03
C LEU A 143 4.97 -4.29 -2.58
N PRO A 144 5.27 -5.37 -3.32
CA PRO A 144 5.00 -6.72 -2.84
C PRO A 144 5.77 -7.06 -1.56
N CYS A 145 7.02 -6.62 -1.44
CA CYS A 145 7.79 -6.79 -0.21
C CYS A 145 7.14 -6.05 0.97
N ALA A 146 6.69 -4.81 0.78
CA ALA A 146 5.96 -4.07 1.81
C ALA A 146 4.69 -4.78 2.26
N VAL A 147 3.94 -5.38 1.33
CA VAL A 147 2.75 -6.19 1.65
C VAL A 147 3.10 -7.38 2.52
N ARG A 148 4.17 -8.10 2.22
CA ARG A 148 4.64 -9.26 3.02
C ARG A 148 5.02 -8.84 4.43
N ILE A 149 5.80 -7.77 4.57
CA ILE A 149 6.20 -7.21 5.88
C ILE A 149 4.96 -6.81 6.70
N LEU A 150 4.04 -6.05 6.10
CA LEU A 150 2.83 -5.61 6.79
C LEU A 150 1.95 -6.80 7.19
N SER A 151 1.77 -7.77 6.29
CA SER A 151 1.00 -8.98 6.53
C SER A 151 1.56 -9.77 7.73
N THR A 152 2.87 -9.94 7.79
CA THR A 152 3.55 -10.62 8.91
C THR A 152 3.20 -9.96 10.25
N TRP A 153 3.35 -8.64 10.37
CA TRP A 153 3.13 -7.97 11.63
C TRP A 153 1.66 -7.78 12.00
N VAL A 154 0.79 -7.59 11.00
CA VAL A 154 -0.67 -7.55 11.26
C VAL A 154 -1.16 -8.91 11.72
N SER A 155 -0.68 -10.00 11.13
CA SER A 155 -1.04 -11.37 11.54
C SER A 155 -0.53 -11.70 12.95
N ALA A 156 0.70 -11.29 13.29
CA ALA A 156 1.29 -11.57 14.59
C ALA A 156 0.64 -10.78 15.73
N ASP A 157 0.35 -9.52 15.52
CA ASP A 157 -0.10 -8.61 16.58
C ASP A 157 -1.61 -8.34 16.57
N HIS A 158 -2.31 -8.67 15.49
CA HIS A 158 -3.73 -8.39 15.26
C HIS A 158 -4.10 -6.89 15.38
N VAL A 159 -3.16 -6.00 15.02
CA VAL A 159 -3.35 -4.55 14.91
C VAL A 159 -2.58 -4.01 13.72
N ILE A 160 -3.02 -2.86 13.18
CA ILE A 160 -2.36 -2.16 12.07
C ILE A 160 -1.21 -1.31 12.60
N ALA A 161 -1.44 -0.57 13.68
CA ALA A 161 -0.55 0.47 14.17
C ALA A 161 -0.11 0.24 15.62
N SER A 162 0.87 1.02 16.06
CA SER A 162 1.34 1.04 17.43
C SER A 162 0.96 2.34 18.11
N TYR A 163 0.28 2.26 19.25
CA TYR A 163 -0.27 3.39 19.99
C TYR A 163 0.58 3.77 21.20
N LYS A 164 0.42 5.01 21.67
CA LYS A 164 0.96 5.47 22.96
C LYS A 164 0.46 4.54 24.06
N GLY A 165 1.32 4.22 25.01
CA GLY A 165 1.01 3.28 26.08
C GLY A 165 1.28 1.81 25.75
N ASN A 166 1.54 1.43 24.50
CA ASN A 166 2.03 0.09 24.21
C ASN A 166 3.44 -0.11 24.80
N LYS A 167 3.62 -1.13 25.65
CA LYS A 167 4.95 -1.48 26.21
C LYS A 167 5.97 -1.84 25.11
N LYS A 168 5.50 -2.39 23.99
CA LYS A 168 6.30 -2.73 22.80
C LYS A 168 5.60 -2.24 21.54
N THR A 169 6.36 -1.87 20.51
CA THR A 169 5.82 -1.55 19.18
C THR A 169 5.02 -2.74 18.63
N ARG A 170 3.93 -2.45 17.92
CA ARG A 170 3.00 -3.46 17.41
C ARG A 170 2.60 -3.20 15.96
N GLY A 171 2.09 -4.24 15.32
CA GLY A 171 1.60 -4.19 13.95
C GLY A 171 2.63 -3.67 12.98
N GLY A 172 2.21 -2.96 11.94
CA GLY A 172 3.10 -2.30 11.00
C GLY A 172 4.03 -1.27 11.64
N GLY A 173 3.69 -0.76 12.83
CA GLY A 173 4.56 0.13 13.62
C GLY A 173 5.87 -0.52 14.07
N ARG A 174 5.98 -1.86 14.00
CA ARG A 174 7.26 -2.55 14.23
C ARG A 174 8.27 -2.27 13.13
N TYR A 175 7.80 -2.00 11.93
CA TYR A 175 8.65 -1.73 10.78
C TYR A 175 8.65 -0.24 10.43
N TRP A 176 7.48 0.37 10.25
CA TRP A 176 7.33 1.75 9.82
C TRP A 176 7.02 2.71 10.97
N ALA A 177 7.88 3.70 11.12
CA ALA A 177 7.70 4.75 12.12
C ALA A 177 6.40 5.55 11.90
N VAL A 178 5.95 5.71 10.66
CA VAL A 178 4.70 6.42 10.30
C VAL A 178 3.44 5.74 10.84
N LEU A 179 3.50 4.44 11.16
CA LEU A 179 2.44 3.71 11.84
C LEU A 179 2.60 3.69 13.38
N GLN A 180 3.50 4.48 13.94
CA GLN A 180 3.61 4.69 15.38
C GLN A 180 2.97 6.03 15.74
N GLU A 181 1.97 6.03 16.61
CA GLU A 181 1.23 7.23 17.03
C GLU A 181 2.14 8.35 17.55
N LYS A 182 3.23 7.99 18.23
CA LYS A 182 4.19 8.94 18.77
C LYS A 182 4.89 9.80 17.70
N ASN A 183 4.92 9.37 16.43
CA ASN A 183 5.56 10.08 15.33
C ASN A 183 4.62 11.07 14.60
N GLY A 184 3.35 11.16 15.01
CA GLY A 184 2.41 12.19 14.56
C GLY A 184 1.85 12.01 13.13
N ARG A 185 2.25 10.96 12.39
CA ARG A 185 1.75 10.72 11.03
C ARG A 185 0.51 9.85 10.97
N LEU A 186 0.29 9.03 11.99
CA LEU A 186 -0.81 8.09 12.07
C LEU A 186 -2.21 8.72 11.87
N PRO A 187 -2.53 9.92 12.41
CA PRO A 187 -3.81 10.57 12.16
C PRO A 187 -4.08 10.86 10.69
N ALA A 188 -3.08 11.33 9.94
CA ALA A 188 -3.23 11.59 8.50
C ALA A 188 -3.45 10.29 7.72
N ILE A 189 -2.66 9.24 7.98
CA ILE A 189 -2.80 7.94 7.33
C ILE A 189 -4.16 7.32 7.62
N SER A 190 -4.58 7.27 8.88
CA SER A 190 -5.90 6.74 9.26
C SER A 190 -7.04 7.61 8.73
N GLY A 191 -6.87 8.92 8.70
CA GLY A 191 -7.82 9.88 8.12
C GLY A 191 -8.03 9.63 6.63
N PHE A 192 -6.96 9.42 5.86
CA PHE A 192 -7.06 9.09 4.45
C PHE A 192 -7.92 7.83 4.24
N THR A 193 -7.57 6.72 4.90
CA THR A 193 -8.29 5.45 4.73
C THR A 193 -9.73 5.51 5.24
N ARG A 194 -9.96 6.22 6.36
CA ARG A 194 -11.30 6.41 6.93
C ARG A 194 -12.22 7.18 5.99
N ASN A 195 -11.67 8.10 5.20
CA ASN A 195 -12.41 8.92 4.25
C ASN A 195 -12.71 8.21 2.92
N LEU A 196 -12.16 7.04 2.66
CA LEU A 196 -12.53 6.25 1.49
C LEU A 196 -14.04 6.00 1.46
N PRO A 197 -14.73 6.19 0.33
CA PRO A 197 -16.19 6.12 0.27
C PRO A 197 -16.78 4.83 0.86
N PHE A 198 -16.09 3.71 0.67
CA PHE A 198 -16.52 2.41 1.19
C PHE A 198 -16.16 2.15 2.66
N CYS A 199 -15.34 3.01 3.28
CA CYS A 199 -14.96 2.91 4.70
C CYS A 199 -15.88 3.67 5.64
N ARG A 200 -16.69 4.61 5.12
CA ARG A 200 -17.66 5.38 5.92
C ARG A 200 -18.77 4.46 6.41
N LYS A 201 -19.20 4.61 7.66
CA LYS A 201 -20.46 4.00 8.11
C LYS A 201 -21.60 4.64 7.33
N ARG A 202 -22.49 3.83 6.82
CA ARG A 202 -23.80 4.28 6.36
C ARG A 202 -24.69 4.56 7.57
#